data_4b26df907007d2e086c0981cc235ad0d
#
_entry.id   4b26df907007d2e086c0981cc235ad0d
#
_cell.length_a   1.000
_cell.length_b   1.000
_cell.length_c   1.000
_cell.angle_alpha   90.00
_cell.angle_beta   90.00
_cell.angle_gamma   90.00
#
_symmetry.space_group_name_H-M   'P 1'
#
loop_
_entity.id
_entity.type
_entity.pdbx_description
1 polymer ?
#
loop_
_entity_poly.entity_id
_entity_poly.type
_entity_poly.pdbx_seq_one_letter_code
_entity_poly.pdbx_strand_id
1 'polypeptide(L)'
;MTDRPRRALRQPRSLAPEQLLDNLVTQPQAPTPVTAWVLWEDGVEELVSGQAVAWTRRAVRVRFGVPPHVHEVWVWVGAVQRV
;
A
#
# COMPACT_ATOMS: atom_id res chain seq x y z
N MET A 1 -0.47 -12.92 27.48
CA MET A 1 -0.68 -12.84 27.13
C MET A 1 -1.18 -12.40 26.31
N THR A 2 -1.23 -12.45 25.69
CA THR A 2 -1.76 -11.85 25.14
C THR A 2 -1.39 -10.97 24.13
N ASP A 3 -0.41 -11.13 23.49
CA ASP A 3 0.08 -10.25 22.49
C ASP A 3 -0.27 -10.57 21.10
N ARG A 4 -0.79 -11.68 20.89
CA ARG A 4 -1.13 -12.11 19.60
C ARG A 4 -2.09 -11.23 18.89
N PRO A 5 -3.13 -10.72 19.52
CA PRO A 5 -4.05 -9.82 18.83
C PRO A 5 -3.38 -8.57 18.33
N ARG A 6 -2.31 -8.17 19.00
CA ARG A 6 -1.62 -6.99 18.60
C ARG A 6 -1.00 -7.10 17.25
N ARG A 7 -0.50 -8.26 16.93
CA ARG A 7 0.07 -8.49 15.65
C ARG A 7 -0.95 -8.32 14.57
N ALA A 8 -2.16 -8.78 14.81
CA ALA A 8 -3.22 -8.68 13.83
C ALA A 8 -3.65 -7.24 13.61
N LEU A 9 -3.29 -6.34 14.52
CA LEU A 9 -3.64 -4.94 14.40
C LEU A 9 -2.54 -4.09 13.79
N ARG A 10 -1.46 -4.71 13.38
CA ARG A 10 -0.38 -4.02 12.73
C ARG A 10 -0.89 -3.38 11.45
N GLN A 11 -0.55 -2.12 11.24
CA GLN A 11 -1.02 -1.36 10.10
C GLN A 11 0.15 -0.82 9.28
N PRO A 12 0.05 -0.84 7.96
CA PRO A 12 1.03 -0.17 7.13
C PRO A 12 0.74 1.32 7.09
N ARG A 13 1.78 2.11 6.90
CA ARG A 13 1.63 3.54 6.73
C ARG A 13 1.24 3.86 5.30
N SER A 14 0.43 4.89 5.15
CA SER A 14 -0.01 5.36 3.85
C SER A 14 0.32 6.84 3.75
N LEU A 15 0.55 7.31 2.53
CA LEU A 15 0.75 8.73 2.31
C LEU A 15 -0.49 9.48 2.76
N ALA A 16 -0.28 10.66 3.32
CA ALA A 16 -1.38 11.49 3.80
C ALA A 16 -2.14 12.08 2.62
N PRO A 17 -3.43 12.37 2.81
CA PRO A 17 -4.21 12.98 1.74
C PRO A 17 -3.58 14.25 1.19
N GLU A 18 -2.93 15.04 2.03
CA GLU A 18 -2.29 16.28 1.60
C GLU A 18 -1.19 16.02 0.58
N GLN A 19 -0.59 14.86 0.62
CA GLN A 19 0.47 14.52 -0.32
C GLN A 19 -0.06 14.12 -1.67
N LEU A 20 -1.37 13.93 -1.80
CA LEU A 20 -2.01 13.52 -3.03
C LEU A 20 -2.84 14.63 -3.67
N LEU A 21 -2.89 15.79 -3.03
CA LEU A 21 -3.86 16.82 -3.32
C LEU A 21 -4.01 17.22 -4.75
N ASP A 22 -2.95 17.49 -5.44
CA ASP A 22 -3.05 18.12 -6.73
C ASP A 22 -2.99 17.15 -7.88
N ASN A 23 -3.21 15.86 -7.60
CA ASN A 23 -3.05 14.83 -8.60
C ASN A 23 -4.38 14.17 -8.91
N LEU A 24 -4.64 14.02 -10.21
CA LEU A 24 -5.78 13.23 -10.64
C LEU A 24 -5.52 11.76 -10.38
N VAL A 25 -6.50 11.08 -9.83
CA VAL A 25 -6.40 9.65 -9.55
C VAL A 25 -6.88 8.88 -10.77
N THR A 26 -6.05 7.98 -11.25
CA THR A 26 -6.40 7.06 -12.32
C THR A 26 -6.66 5.69 -11.73
N GLN A 27 -7.74 5.04 -12.18
CA GLN A 27 -8.04 3.68 -11.78
C GLN A 27 -8.02 2.80 -13.01
N PRO A 28 -7.25 1.71 -13.01
CA PRO A 28 -7.22 0.80 -14.14
C PRO A 28 -8.52 0.00 -14.19
N GLN A 29 -8.83 -0.54 -15.37
CA GLN A 29 -9.98 -1.42 -15.51
C GLN A 29 -9.82 -2.68 -14.69
N ALA A 30 -8.58 -3.16 -14.58
CA ALA A 30 -8.26 -4.31 -13.77
C ALA A 30 -7.02 -4.00 -12.95
N PRO A 31 -6.93 -4.51 -11.72
CA PRO A 31 -5.74 -4.28 -10.91
C PRO A 31 -4.50 -4.83 -11.60
N THR A 32 -3.39 -4.15 -11.44
CA THR A 32 -2.13 -4.48 -12.07
C THR A 32 -1.19 -5.09 -11.03
N PRO A 33 -0.66 -6.30 -11.26
CA PRO A 33 0.27 -6.91 -10.31
C PRO A 33 1.54 -6.09 -10.17
N VAL A 34 1.94 -5.87 -8.92
CA VAL A 34 3.14 -5.08 -8.61
C VAL A 34 3.82 -5.65 -7.38
N THR A 35 5.09 -5.27 -7.19
CA THR A 35 5.74 -5.36 -5.89
C THR A 35 5.92 -3.94 -5.38
N ALA A 36 5.87 -3.78 -4.08
CA ALA A 36 5.97 -2.46 -3.48
C ALA A 36 6.63 -2.52 -2.12
N TRP A 37 7.43 -1.51 -1.82
CA TRP A 37 7.97 -1.34 -0.48
C TRP A 37 6.94 -0.62 0.35
N VAL A 38 6.56 -1.22 1.46
CA VAL A 38 5.64 -0.59 2.41
C VAL A 38 6.36 -0.38 3.73
N LEU A 39 5.96 0.65 4.44
CA LEU A 39 6.49 0.96 5.74
C LEU A 39 5.38 0.69 6.75
N TRP A 40 5.64 -0.20 7.68
CA TRP A 40 4.70 -0.52 8.74
C TRP A 40 4.80 0.52 9.85
N GLU A 41 3.75 0.63 10.64
CA GLU A 41 3.72 1.63 11.71
C GLU A 41 4.81 1.43 12.74
N ASP A 42 5.36 0.23 12.84
CA ASP A 42 6.46 -0.04 13.76
C ASP A 42 7.83 0.30 13.15
N GLY A 43 7.85 0.89 11.96
CA GLY A 43 9.10 1.30 11.33
C GLY A 43 9.74 0.25 10.46
N VAL A 44 9.17 -0.92 10.35
CA VAL A 44 9.72 -2.00 9.52
C VAL A 44 9.32 -1.78 8.07
N GLU A 45 10.27 -1.88 7.17
CA GLU A 45 9.99 -1.86 5.73
C GLU A 45 9.91 -3.28 5.21
N GLU A 46 9.00 -3.49 4.29
CA GLU A 46 8.81 -4.82 3.71
C GLU A 46 8.45 -4.70 2.25
N LEU A 47 9.04 -5.55 1.42
CA LEU A 47 8.67 -5.65 0.02
C LEU A 47 7.50 -6.63 -0.07
N VAL A 48 6.37 -6.13 -0.55
CA VAL A 48 5.16 -6.95 -0.64
C VAL A 48 4.76 -7.14 -2.08
N SER A 49 4.07 -8.25 -2.35
CA SER A 49 3.43 -8.49 -3.64
C SER A 49 1.98 -8.09 -3.50
N GLY A 50 1.49 -7.33 -4.46
CA GLY A 50 0.13 -6.86 -4.39
C GLY A 50 -0.36 -6.40 -5.75
N GLN A 51 -1.33 -5.51 -5.74
CA GLN A 51 -1.94 -5.01 -6.95
C GLN A 51 -2.09 -3.50 -6.86
N ALA A 52 -1.75 -2.82 -7.96
CA ALA A 52 -2.00 -1.40 -8.08
C ALA A 52 -3.47 -1.22 -8.45
N VAL A 53 -4.22 -0.54 -7.59
CA VAL A 53 -5.65 -0.37 -7.78
C VAL A 53 -6.02 1.07 -8.14
N ALA A 54 -5.06 1.99 -8.00
CA ALA A 54 -5.24 3.38 -8.41
C ALA A 54 -3.87 4.03 -8.42
N TRP A 55 -3.73 5.12 -9.14
CA TRP A 55 -2.48 5.86 -9.09
C TRP A 55 -2.67 7.32 -9.49
N THR A 56 -1.70 8.12 -9.07
CA THR A 56 -1.49 9.48 -9.53
C THR A 56 -0.13 9.50 -10.23
N ARG A 57 0.30 10.67 -10.62
CA ARG A 57 1.63 10.79 -11.24
C ARG A 57 2.76 10.38 -10.29
N ARG A 58 2.55 10.54 -9.00
CA ARG A 58 3.62 10.37 -8.02
C ARG A 58 3.39 9.22 -7.05
N ALA A 59 2.18 8.72 -6.98
CA ALA A 59 1.82 7.75 -5.97
C ALA A 59 0.96 6.65 -6.54
N VAL A 60 1.02 5.50 -5.90
CA VAL A 60 0.25 4.32 -6.30
C VAL A 60 -0.48 3.80 -5.08
N ARG A 61 -1.75 3.48 -5.25
CA ARG A 61 -2.51 2.80 -4.20
C ARG A 61 -2.36 1.32 -4.41
N VAL A 62 -1.77 0.66 -3.43
CA VAL A 62 -1.45 -0.76 -3.51
C VAL A 62 -2.33 -1.53 -2.56
N ARG A 63 -2.96 -2.58 -3.07
CA ARG A 63 -3.71 -3.53 -2.25
C ARG A 63 -2.86 -4.78 -2.10
N PHE A 64 -2.66 -5.22 -0.87
CA PHE A 64 -1.86 -6.41 -0.62
C PHE A 64 -2.37 -7.13 0.62
N GLY A 65 -1.90 -8.37 0.80
CA GLY A 65 -2.27 -9.17 1.94
C GLY A 65 -3.24 -10.27 1.55
N VAL A 66 -3.61 -11.07 2.52
CA VAL A 66 -4.49 -12.22 2.33
C VAL A 66 -5.71 -12.03 3.22
N PRO A 67 -6.93 -12.21 2.67
CA PRO A 67 -8.13 -12.06 3.49
C PRO A 67 -8.04 -12.92 4.74
N PRO A 68 -8.52 -12.41 5.87
CA PRO A 68 -9.20 -11.14 6.03
C PRO A 68 -8.27 -9.94 6.26
N HIS A 69 -6.97 -10.13 6.14
CA HIS A 69 -6.00 -9.09 6.46
C HIS A 69 -5.49 -8.40 5.20
N VAL A 70 -6.40 -7.79 4.47
CA VAL A 70 -6.07 -7.05 3.25
C VAL A 70 -5.89 -5.58 3.59
N HIS A 71 -4.84 -5.00 3.03
CA HIS A 71 -4.51 -3.59 3.25
C HIS A 71 -4.50 -2.85 1.92
N GLU A 72 -4.85 -1.56 1.96
CA GLU A 72 -4.68 -0.67 0.82
C GLU A 72 -3.98 0.58 1.30
N VAL A 73 -2.86 0.90 0.68
CA VAL A 73 -2.07 2.06 1.09
C VAL A 73 -1.58 2.81 -0.13
N TRP A 74 -1.42 4.12 0.04
CA TRP A 74 -0.76 4.95 -0.96
C TRP A 74 0.73 4.99 -0.66
N VAL A 75 1.55 4.68 -1.66
CA VAL A 75 3.00 4.76 -1.55
C VAL A 75 3.53 5.57 -2.73
N TRP A 76 4.75 6.09 -2.61
CA TRP A 76 5.36 6.83 -3.70
C TRP A 76 5.62 5.88 -4.87
N VAL A 77 5.50 6.42 -6.09
CA VAL A 77 5.67 5.61 -7.30
C VAL A 77 7.04 4.95 -7.34
N GLY A 78 8.05 5.58 -6.77
CA GLY A 78 9.40 5.00 -6.74
C GLY A 78 9.52 3.75 -5.88
N ALA A 79 8.53 3.47 -5.06
CA ALA A 79 8.54 2.27 -4.22
C ALA A 79 7.86 1.09 -4.89
N VAL A 80 7.34 1.26 -6.10
CA VAL A 80 6.51 0.26 -6.77
C VAL A 80 7.17 -0.19 -8.06
N GLN A 81 7.07 -1.48 -8.34
CA GLN A 81 7.62 -2.04 -9.56
C GLN A 81 6.60 -3.02 -10.13
N ARG A 82 6.40 -2.95 -11.43
CA ARG A 82 5.51 -3.91 -12.09
C ARG A 82 6.17 -5.28 -12.10
N VAL A 83 5.33 -6.26 -11.95
CA VAL A 83 5.77 -7.65 -12.02
C VAL A 83 5.95 -8.07 -13.48
#